data_853155bbd27a14f5b1ca8368c0909320
#
_entry.id   853155bbd27a14f5b1ca8368c0909320
#
_cell.length_a   1.000
_cell.length_b   1.000
_cell.length_c   1.000
_cell.angle_alpha   90.00
_cell.angle_beta   90.00
_cell.angle_gamma   90.00
#
_symmetry.space_group_name_H-M   'P 1'
#
loop_
_entity.id
_entity.type
_entity.pdbx_description
1 polymer ?
#
loop_
_entity_poly.entity_id
_entity_poly.type
_entity_poly.pdbx_seq_one_letter_code
_entity_poly.pdbx_strand_id
1 'polypeptide(L)'
;GSAIQEFHYLDVAPWPSGPDGTGVSLVLVNPAAAPDHADPLNWRASLTVGGSPGEAELSATLVSWRNDNFTPAELADPNLTGDLVDIDLDGMNTIMEYAFVGDPKSSDPEHLPRLVTVTDGGVDYLGLAIRRRAGADDLIYEVQSSGNLMDWIVESGVVAVSSVDNGDGSVTETLRLPVTVASALRTFLRV
;
A
#
# COMPACT_ATOMS: atom_id res chain seq x y z
N GLY A 1 2.38 -10.48 -40.34
CA GLY A 1 3.01 -10.55 -39.00
C GLY A 1 2.38 -11.67 -38.20
N SER A 2 3.15 -12.39 -37.40
CA SER A 2 2.58 -13.33 -36.42
C SER A 2 1.98 -12.59 -35.26
N ALA A 3 0.88 -13.13 -34.68
CA ALA A 3 0.31 -12.61 -33.46
C ALA A 3 1.36 -12.61 -32.33
N ILE A 4 1.39 -11.56 -31.54
CA ILE A 4 2.27 -11.49 -30.36
C ILE A 4 1.65 -12.29 -29.23
N GLN A 5 0.33 -12.15 -29.07
CA GLN A 5 -0.48 -12.87 -28.08
C GLN A 5 -1.93 -12.97 -28.61
N GLU A 6 -2.58 -14.09 -28.34
CA GLU A 6 -3.99 -14.29 -28.67
C GLU A 6 -4.64 -15.14 -27.58
N PHE A 7 -5.76 -14.70 -27.02
CA PHE A 7 -6.56 -15.45 -26.05
C PHE A 7 -8.02 -15.08 -26.17
N HIS A 8 -8.91 -15.95 -25.68
CA HIS A 8 -10.33 -15.69 -25.62
C HIS A 8 -10.72 -15.15 -24.23
N TYR A 9 -11.44 -14.06 -24.22
CA TYR A 9 -12.09 -13.46 -23.08
C TYR A 9 -13.60 -13.68 -23.16
N LEU A 10 -14.23 -13.93 -21.99
CA LEU A 10 -15.67 -14.04 -21.85
C LEU A 10 -16.18 -13.06 -20.80
N ASP A 11 -17.43 -12.62 -20.94
CA ASP A 11 -18.12 -11.72 -20.01
C ASP A 11 -18.85 -12.47 -18.87
N VAL A 12 -18.58 -13.76 -18.70
CA VAL A 12 -19.17 -14.64 -17.68
C VAL A 12 -18.10 -15.33 -16.84
N ALA A 13 -18.47 -15.70 -15.62
CA ALA A 13 -17.55 -16.44 -14.75
C ALA A 13 -16.95 -17.69 -15.47
N PRO A 14 -15.67 -18.00 -15.24
CA PRO A 14 -14.79 -17.44 -14.19
C PRO A 14 -14.06 -16.12 -14.56
N TRP A 15 -14.35 -15.50 -15.70
CA TRP A 15 -13.78 -14.20 -16.03
C TRP A 15 -14.32 -13.08 -15.14
N PRO A 16 -13.53 -12.04 -14.85
CA PRO A 16 -14.00 -10.89 -14.07
C PRO A 16 -15.20 -10.19 -14.76
N SER A 17 -16.30 -10.04 -14.06
CA SER A 17 -17.50 -9.38 -14.58
C SER A 17 -17.42 -7.84 -14.55
N GLY A 18 -16.49 -7.26 -13.78
CA GLY A 18 -16.35 -5.81 -13.67
C GLY A 18 -16.15 -5.09 -15.00
N PRO A 19 -15.31 -5.57 -15.94
CA PRO A 19 -15.09 -4.93 -17.23
C PRO A 19 -16.34 -4.86 -18.12
N ASP A 20 -17.36 -5.69 -17.86
CA ASP A 20 -18.60 -5.68 -18.66
C ASP A 20 -19.51 -4.50 -18.27
N GLY A 21 -19.45 -3.45 -19.09
CA GLY A 21 -20.37 -2.31 -19.03
C GLY A 21 -20.13 -1.29 -17.93
N THR A 22 -19.16 -1.49 -17.01
CA THR A 22 -18.88 -0.54 -15.91
C THR A 22 -17.84 0.52 -16.27
N GLY A 23 -17.14 0.35 -17.40
CA GLY A 23 -16.08 1.24 -17.86
C GLY A 23 -14.70 0.93 -17.26
N VAL A 24 -14.57 -0.05 -16.37
CA VAL A 24 -13.26 -0.54 -15.95
C VAL A 24 -12.66 -1.47 -17.00
N SER A 25 -11.35 -1.64 -16.99
CA SER A 25 -10.61 -2.50 -17.92
C SER A 25 -10.31 -3.86 -17.32
N LEU A 26 -10.01 -4.83 -18.16
CA LEU A 26 -9.44 -6.11 -17.76
C LEU A 26 -7.93 -5.93 -17.63
N VAL A 27 -7.37 -6.24 -16.47
CA VAL A 27 -5.92 -6.11 -16.18
C VAL A 27 -5.37 -7.41 -15.62
N LEU A 28 -4.09 -7.71 -15.91
CA LEU A 28 -3.40 -8.86 -15.32
C LEU A 28 -3.19 -8.65 -13.83
N VAL A 29 -3.41 -9.69 -13.04
CA VAL A 29 -3.16 -9.70 -11.59
C VAL A 29 -1.66 -9.49 -11.32
N ASN A 30 -0.80 -10.23 -12.01
CA ASN A 30 0.65 -10.08 -11.90
C ASN A 30 1.30 -10.17 -13.29
N PRO A 31 1.46 -9.06 -14.00
CA PRO A 31 2.07 -9.06 -15.35
C PRO A 31 3.55 -9.45 -15.36
N ALA A 32 4.28 -9.24 -14.23
CA ALA A 32 5.69 -9.58 -14.14
C ALA A 32 5.95 -11.10 -14.12
N ALA A 33 4.95 -11.89 -13.68
CA ALA A 33 5.03 -13.35 -13.68
C ALA A 33 4.90 -13.97 -15.08
N ALA A 34 4.66 -13.17 -16.14
CA ALA A 34 4.36 -13.64 -17.49
C ALA A 34 3.30 -14.74 -17.52
N PRO A 35 2.12 -14.49 -16.90
CA PRO A 35 1.10 -15.51 -16.69
C PRO A 35 0.46 -15.99 -18.00
N ASP A 36 -0.18 -17.17 -17.97
CA ASP A 36 -1.01 -17.62 -19.08
C ASP A 36 -2.23 -16.69 -19.23
N HIS A 37 -2.31 -15.97 -20.34
CA HIS A 37 -3.42 -15.03 -20.61
C HIS A 37 -4.75 -15.74 -20.91
N ALA A 38 -4.76 -17.03 -21.19
CA ALA A 38 -5.98 -17.80 -21.39
C ALA A 38 -6.62 -18.24 -20.06
N ASP A 39 -5.90 -18.17 -18.95
CA ASP A 39 -6.44 -18.49 -17.63
C ASP A 39 -7.13 -17.25 -17.04
N PRO A 40 -8.46 -17.32 -16.82
CA PRO A 40 -9.23 -16.20 -16.25
C PRO A 40 -8.80 -15.80 -14.82
N LEU A 41 -8.17 -16.71 -14.06
CA LEU A 41 -7.67 -16.42 -12.71
C LEU A 41 -6.48 -15.45 -12.71
N ASN A 42 -5.83 -15.26 -13.85
CA ASN A 42 -4.75 -14.30 -14.02
C ASN A 42 -5.26 -12.88 -14.34
N TRP A 43 -6.57 -12.67 -14.37
CA TRP A 43 -7.16 -11.40 -14.71
C TRP A 43 -8.07 -10.86 -13.60
N ARG A 44 -8.15 -9.55 -13.48
CA ARG A 44 -9.07 -8.83 -12.62
C ARG A 44 -9.61 -7.58 -13.30
N ALA A 45 -10.64 -6.99 -12.72
CA ALA A 45 -11.07 -5.65 -13.12
C ALA A 45 -10.04 -4.60 -12.66
N SER A 46 -9.84 -3.56 -13.48
CA SER A 46 -9.07 -2.39 -13.07
C SER A 46 -9.74 -1.65 -11.90
N LEU A 47 -8.94 -0.96 -11.10
CA LEU A 47 -9.44 -0.14 -9.98
C LEU A 47 -10.07 1.17 -10.47
N THR A 48 -9.61 1.67 -11.61
CA THR A 48 -10.08 2.92 -12.21
C THR A 48 -10.85 2.67 -13.49
N VAL A 49 -11.86 3.52 -13.74
CA VAL A 49 -12.59 3.53 -15.02
C VAL A 49 -11.60 3.90 -16.13
N GLY A 50 -11.58 3.10 -17.21
CA GLY A 50 -10.64 3.27 -18.31
C GLY A 50 -9.29 2.57 -18.12
N GLY A 51 -9.02 2.01 -16.94
CA GLY A 51 -7.75 1.39 -16.60
C GLY A 51 -6.62 2.42 -16.37
N SER A 52 -5.40 1.91 -16.20
CA SER A 52 -4.17 2.69 -16.00
C SER A 52 -3.10 2.26 -17.02
N PRO A 53 -3.25 2.60 -18.32
CA PRO A 53 -2.33 2.15 -19.36
C PRO A 53 -0.89 2.64 -19.11
N GLY A 54 0.04 1.67 -18.96
CA GLY A 54 1.47 1.96 -18.75
C GLY A 54 1.87 2.20 -17.30
N GLU A 55 0.94 2.10 -16.37
CA GLU A 55 1.19 2.22 -14.93
C GLU A 55 0.75 0.95 -14.19
N ALA A 56 1.40 0.66 -13.07
CA ALA A 56 0.97 -0.42 -12.19
C ALA A 56 -0.28 0.03 -11.41
N GLU A 57 -1.31 -0.81 -11.39
CA GLU A 57 -2.44 -0.62 -10.49
C GLU A 57 -2.17 -1.31 -9.16
N LEU A 58 -2.21 -0.56 -8.08
CA LEU A 58 -2.15 -1.13 -6.75
C LEU A 58 -3.46 -1.84 -6.39
N SER A 59 -3.37 -2.97 -5.72
CA SER A 59 -4.53 -3.70 -5.23
C SER A 59 -5.33 -2.87 -4.23
N ALA A 60 -6.66 -2.84 -4.39
CA ALA A 60 -7.54 -2.00 -3.57
C ALA A 60 -7.73 -2.52 -2.14
N THR A 61 -7.48 -3.81 -1.90
CA THR A 61 -7.66 -4.44 -0.59
C THR A 61 -6.47 -5.32 -0.23
N LEU A 62 -6.26 -5.54 1.09
CA LEU A 62 -5.24 -6.47 1.59
C LEU A 62 -5.38 -7.86 0.98
N VAL A 63 -6.62 -8.34 0.79
CA VAL A 63 -6.88 -9.67 0.20
C VAL A 63 -6.42 -9.73 -1.25
N SER A 64 -6.78 -8.74 -2.07
CA SER A 64 -6.34 -8.71 -3.47
C SER A 64 -4.83 -8.53 -3.57
N TRP A 65 -4.24 -7.66 -2.75
CA TRP A 65 -2.80 -7.47 -2.70
C TRP A 65 -2.04 -8.77 -2.33
N ARG A 66 -2.55 -9.55 -1.37
CA ARG A 66 -1.95 -10.86 -1.05
C ARG A 66 -2.00 -11.81 -2.24
N ASN A 67 -3.12 -11.87 -2.96
CA ASN A 67 -3.23 -12.71 -4.15
C ASN A 67 -2.28 -12.28 -5.27
N ASP A 68 -1.96 -10.98 -5.35
CA ASP A 68 -1.04 -10.45 -6.34
C ASP A 68 0.44 -10.76 -5.98
N ASN A 69 0.77 -10.83 -4.69
CA ASN A 69 2.15 -10.96 -4.22
C ASN A 69 2.56 -12.38 -3.82
N PHE A 70 1.59 -13.26 -3.54
CA PHE A 70 1.85 -14.62 -3.05
C PHE A 70 1.21 -15.68 -3.94
N THR A 71 1.91 -16.77 -4.11
CA THR A 71 1.35 -17.96 -4.78
C THR A 71 0.28 -18.63 -3.91
N PRO A 72 -0.62 -19.46 -4.49
CA PRO A 72 -1.60 -20.21 -3.70
C PRO A 72 -1.00 -21.11 -2.62
N ALA A 73 0.21 -21.62 -2.84
CA ALA A 73 0.92 -22.44 -1.85
C ALA A 73 1.42 -21.60 -0.67
N GLU A 74 1.95 -20.40 -0.94
CA GLU A 74 2.38 -19.44 0.10
C GLU A 74 1.18 -18.90 0.88
N LEU A 75 0.05 -18.61 0.21
CA LEU A 75 -1.18 -18.17 0.86
C LEU A 75 -1.76 -19.18 1.84
N ALA A 76 -1.48 -20.48 1.63
CA ALA A 76 -1.88 -21.55 2.53
C ALA A 76 -1.00 -21.64 3.80
N ASP A 77 0.15 -20.97 3.84
CA ASP A 77 1.07 -20.97 4.98
C ASP A 77 1.02 -19.64 5.74
N PRO A 78 0.37 -19.58 6.92
CA PRO A 78 0.29 -18.35 7.71
C PRO A 78 1.66 -17.89 8.28
N ASN A 79 2.69 -18.72 8.25
CA ASN A 79 4.04 -18.31 8.64
C ASN A 79 4.74 -17.51 7.53
N LEU A 80 4.19 -17.50 6.32
CA LEU A 80 4.67 -16.69 5.20
C LEU A 80 3.79 -15.47 4.96
N THR A 81 2.48 -15.57 5.16
CA THR A 81 1.53 -14.53 4.73
C THR A 81 0.70 -13.93 5.86
N GLY A 82 0.99 -14.30 7.11
CA GLY A 82 0.32 -13.71 8.28
C GLY A 82 0.61 -12.21 8.41
N ASP A 83 -0.35 -11.44 8.93
CA ASP A 83 -0.26 -9.97 9.04
C ASP A 83 1.03 -9.45 9.67
N LEU A 84 1.56 -10.17 10.65
CA LEU A 84 2.74 -9.78 11.43
C LEU A 84 4.03 -10.50 11.00
N VAL A 85 3.99 -11.21 9.88
CA VAL A 85 5.19 -11.90 9.34
C VAL A 85 6.01 -10.91 8.51
N ASP A 86 7.27 -10.82 8.81
CA ASP A 86 8.31 -10.09 8.07
C ASP A 86 9.19 -11.13 7.38
N ILE A 87 9.02 -11.30 6.06
CA ILE A 87 9.64 -12.42 5.32
C ILE A 87 11.07 -12.12 4.94
N ASP A 88 11.33 -10.88 4.52
CA ASP A 88 12.63 -10.44 3.99
C ASP A 88 13.49 -9.76 5.06
N LEU A 89 12.95 -9.60 6.28
CA LEU A 89 13.61 -9.09 7.48
C LEU A 89 14.08 -7.63 7.35
N ASP A 90 13.29 -6.80 6.70
CA ASP A 90 13.57 -5.38 6.53
C ASP A 90 12.92 -4.47 7.61
N GLY A 91 12.08 -5.05 8.46
CA GLY A 91 11.37 -4.37 9.54
C GLY A 91 9.92 -4.03 9.19
N MET A 92 9.45 -4.35 7.98
CA MET A 92 8.05 -4.29 7.61
C MET A 92 7.44 -5.69 7.61
N ASN A 93 6.35 -5.85 8.33
CA ASN A 93 5.55 -7.07 8.25
C ASN A 93 4.52 -6.97 7.12
N THR A 94 3.88 -8.08 6.78
CA THR A 94 2.94 -8.18 5.65
C THR A 94 1.88 -7.07 5.61
N ILE A 95 1.33 -6.65 6.76
CA ILE A 95 0.35 -5.56 6.79
C ILE A 95 1.01 -4.19 6.56
N MET A 96 2.24 -3.99 7.03
CA MET A 96 3.00 -2.76 6.81
C MET A 96 3.43 -2.65 5.34
N GLU A 97 3.85 -3.75 4.71
CA GLU A 97 4.12 -3.81 3.28
C GLU A 97 2.91 -3.38 2.45
N TYR A 98 1.74 -3.92 2.78
CA TYR A 98 0.51 -3.48 2.14
C TYR A 98 0.23 -2.00 2.38
N ALA A 99 0.34 -1.53 3.62
CA ALA A 99 0.01 -0.16 4.01
C ALA A 99 0.97 0.88 3.42
N PHE A 100 2.27 0.61 3.43
CA PHE A 100 3.31 1.54 2.99
C PHE A 100 3.78 1.31 1.56
N VAL A 101 3.12 0.40 0.83
CA VAL A 101 3.40 0.10 -0.58
C VAL A 101 4.81 -0.46 -0.77
N GLY A 102 5.16 -1.42 0.08
CA GLY A 102 6.38 -2.20 0.00
C GLY A 102 6.19 -3.50 -0.78
N ASP A 103 7.30 -4.23 -0.95
CA ASP A 103 7.35 -5.56 -1.56
C ASP A 103 7.65 -6.61 -0.48
N PRO A 104 6.71 -7.50 -0.11
CA PRO A 104 6.87 -8.45 1.00
C PRO A 104 7.98 -9.49 0.81
N LYS A 105 8.69 -9.45 -0.31
CA LYS A 105 9.76 -10.39 -0.67
C LYS A 105 11.09 -9.72 -1.02
N SER A 106 11.15 -8.39 -0.90
CA SER A 106 12.31 -7.61 -1.31
C SER A 106 12.51 -6.42 -0.40
N SER A 107 13.56 -6.45 0.41
CA SER A 107 13.85 -5.41 1.42
C SER A 107 13.82 -3.98 0.84
N ASP A 108 12.89 -3.16 1.35
CA ASP A 108 12.71 -1.76 0.97
C ASP A 108 12.39 -0.84 2.18
N PRO A 109 13.25 -0.83 3.23
CA PRO A 109 13.03 -0.13 4.48
C PRO A 109 12.87 1.40 4.32
N GLU A 110 13.13 1.96 3.15
CA GLU A 110 12.88 3.36 2.81
C GLU A 110 11.39 3.72 2.76
N HIS A 111 10.50 2.73 2.70
CA HIS A 111 9.05 2.92 2.77
C HIS A 111 8.54 3.11 4.20
N LEU A 112 9.33 2.78 5.20
CA LEU A 112 8.99 3.04 6.60
C LEU A 112 8.73 4.53 6.88
N PRO A 113 7.77 4.86 7.76
CA PRO A 113 7.54 6.22 8.22
C PRO A 113 8.81 6.87 8.75
N ARG A 114 9.05 8.13 8.38
CA ARG A 114 10.25 8.87 8.77
C ARG A 114 9.90 10.09 9.61
N LEU A 115 10.66 10.29 10.70
CA LEU A 115 10.58 11.52 11.48
C LEU A 115 11.08 12.69 10.64
N VAL A 116 10.32 13.78 10.65
CA VAL A 116 10.67 15.06 10.00
C VAL A 116 10.40 16.22 10.94
N THR A 117 10.96 17.38 10.62
CA THR A 117 10.60 18.64 11.28
C THR A 117 9.68 19.44 10.35
N VAL A 118 8.58 19.93 10.89
CA VAL A 118 7.63 20.80 10.18
C VAL A 118 7.64 22.17 10.84
N THR A 119 8.05 23.20 10.10
CA THR A 119 8.01 24.58 10.57
C THR A 119 6.65 25.21 10.20
N ASP A 120 5.92 25.67 11.19
CA ASP A 120 4.62 26.32 11.01
C ASP A 120 4.58 27.58 11.92
N GLY A 121 4.29 28.73 11.31
CA GLY A 121 4.27 30.01 12.04
C GLY A 121 5.60 30.38 12.72
N GLY A 122 6.73 29.88 12.25
CA GLY A 122 8.07 30.11 12.85
C GLY A 122 8.35 29.18 14.05
N VAL A 123 7.52 28.19 14.30
CA VAL A 123 7.69 27.16 15.34
C VAL A 123 7.97 25.82 14.67
N ASP A 124 8.95 25.09 15.20
CA ASP A 124 9.30 23.76 14.73
C ASP A 124 8.53 22.67 15.51
N TYR A 125 7.80 21.84 14.77
CA TYR A 125 7.03 20.72 15.28
C TYR A 125 7.63 19.39 14.85
N LEU A 126 7.38 18.35 15.65
CA LEU A 126 7.59 16.99 15.18
C LEU A 126 6.61 16.68 14.06
N GLY A 127 7.07 15.96 13.07
CA GLY A 127 6.24 15.48 11.96
C GLY A 127 6.65 14.08 11.53
N LEU A 128 5.79 13.45 10.76
CA LEU A 128 6.03 12.17 10.11
C LEU A 128 5.82 12.32 8.61
N ALA A 129 6.78 11.84 7.83
CA ALA A 129 6.57 11.60 6.40
C ALA A 129 6.20 10.13 6.22
N ILE A 130 5.02 9.88 5.68
CA ILE A 130 4.43 8.54 5.52
C ILE A 130 4.14 8.34 4.04
N ARG A 131 4.69 7.29 3.45
CA ARG A 131 4.21 6.78 2.17
C ARG A 131 3.03 5.87 2.47
N ARG A 132 1.89 6.09 1.84
CA ARG A 132 0.71 5.27 2.04
C ARG A 132 0.02 4.92 0.74
N ARG A 133 -0.70 3.83 0.75
CA ARG A 133 -1.52 3.38 -0.37
C ARG A 133 -2.67 4.37 -0.60
N ALA A 134 -2.82 4.84 -1.83
CA ALA A 134 -3.97 5.65 -2.23
C ALA A 134 -5.20 4.76 -2.42
N GLY A 135 -6.37 5.23 -1.95
CA GLY A 135 -7.65 4.54 -2.20
C GLY A 135 -7.83 3.20 -1.47
N ALA A 136 -7.03 2.90 -0.44
CA ALA A 136 -7.24 1.72 0.39
C ALA A 136 -8.29 2.04 1.46
N ASP A 137 -9.52 1.57 1.23
CA ASP A 137 -10.65 1.80 2.14
C ASP A 137 -10.66 0.82 3.34
N ASP A 138 -9.80 -0.18 3.32
CA ASP A 138 -9.65 -1.19 4.38
C ASP A 138 -8.53 -0.87 5.38
N LEU A 139 -7.88 0.30 5.27
CA LEU A 139 -6.82 0.77 6.15
C LEU A 139 -7.22 2.05 6.89
N ILE A 140 -6.85 2.09 8.16
CA ILE A 140 -6.89 3.30 8.98
C ILE A 140 -5.47 3.55 9.48
N TYR A 141 -4.94 4.75 9.20
CA TYR A 141 -3.64 5.19 9.68
C TYR A 141 -3.81 6.05 10.91
N GLU A 142 -3.23 5.62 12.02
CA GLU A 142 -3.33 6.29 13.30
C GLU A 142 -1.94 6.60 13.85
N VAL A 143 -1.65 7.86 14.13
CA VAL A 143 -0.39 8.26 14.76
C VAL A 143 -0.53 8.17 16.27
N GLN A 144 0.36 7.44 16.90
CA GLN A 144 0.43 7.32 18.35
C GLN A 144 1.80 7.78 18.88
N SER A 145 1.78 8.36 20.08
CA SER A 145 3.02 8.74 20.78
C SER A 145 3.13 8.07 22.15
N SER A 146 4.37 7.97 22.64
CA SER A 146 4.67 7.46 23.97
C SER A 146 5.89 8.17 24.55
N GLY A 147 5.90 8.41 25.87
CA GLY A 147 7.07 8.87 26.60
C GLY A 147 7.93 7.74 27.21
N ASN A 148 7.43 6.49 27.20
CA ASN A 148 8.04 5.37 27.93
C ASN A 148 8.03 4.02 27.16
N LEU A 149 7.51 3.98 25.93
CA LEU A 149 7.30 2.80 25.08
C LEU A 149 6.28 1.77 25.62
N MET A 150 5.61 2.06 26.71
CA MET A 150 4.59 1.20 27.30
C MET A 150 3.19 1.77 27.11
N ASP A 151 3.02 3.05 27.46
CA ASP A 151 1.74 3.75 27.36
C ASP A 151 1.70 4.51 26.04
N TRP A 152 0.86 4.10 25.12
CA TRP A 152 0.67 4.72 23.82
C TRP A 152 -0.67 5.47 23.78
N ILE A 153 -0.64 6.71 23.33
CA ILE A 153 -1.81 7.55 23.16
C ILE A 153 -1.97 7.95 21.70
N VAL A 154 -3.21 7.93 21.22
CA VAL A 154 -3.54 8.44 19.88
C VAL A 154 -3.36 9.95 19.88
N GLU A 155 -2.56 10.45 18.93
CA GLU A 155 -2.34 11.88 18.79
C GLU A 155 -3.55 12.56 18.16
N SER A 156 -4.26 13.34 18.95
CA SER A 156 -5.30 14.23 18.46
C SER A 156 -4.68 15.55 17.98
N GLY A 157 -5.12 16.07 16.85
CA GLY A 157 -4.59 17.33 16.31
C GLY A 157 -3.39 17.14 15.37
N VAL A 158 -3.19 15.94 14.86
CA VAL A 158 -2.31 15.68 13.71
C VAL A 158 -2.91 16.35 12.47
N VAL A 159 -2.08 17.08 11.73
CA VAL A 159 -2.50 17.83 10.53
C VAL A 159 -1.64 17.40 9.35
N ALA A 160 -2.28 17.00 8.26
CA ALA A 160 -1.58 16.81 6.99
C ALA A 160 -1.20 18.19 6.42
N VAL A 161 0.11 18.44 6.28
CA VAL A 161 0.64 19.71 5.77
C VAL A 161 1.06 19.62 4.30
N SER A 162 1.31 18.43 3.81
CA SER A 162 1.49 18.16 2.38
C SER A 162 1.02 16.75 2.03
N SER A 163 0.59 16.60 0.78
CA SER A 163 0.29 15.30 0.17
C SER A 163 0.80 15.34 -1.27
N VAL A 164 1.66 14.41 -1.62
CA VAL A 164 2.28 14.30 -2.95
C VAL A 164 1.91 12.96 -3.53
N ASP A 165 1.26 12.97 -4.69
CA ASP A 165 1.02 11.78 -5.49
C ASP A 165 2.35 11.32 -6.11
N ASN A 166 2.73 10.06 -5.88
CA ASN A 166 3.97 9.50 -6.39
C ASN A 166 3.82 8.93 -7.82
N GLY A 167 2.58 8.90 -8.37
CA GLY A 167 2.30 8.40 -9.72
C GLY A 167 2.26 6.88 -9.84
N ASP A 168 2.38 6.16 -8.74
CA ASP A 168 2.38 4.69 -8.66
C ASP A 168 1.22 4.13 -7.81
N GLY A 169 0.19 4.95 -7.59
CA GLY A 169 -0.95 4.61 -6.73
C GLY A 169 -0.64 4.77 -5.23
N SER A 170 0.51 5.35 -4.89
CA SER A 170 0.82 5.77 -3.53
C SER A 170 0.86 7.28 -3.41
N VAL A 171 0.68 7.77 -2.17
CA VAL A 171 0.88 9.17 -1.82
C VAL A 171 1.88 9.29 -0.68
N THR A 172 2.73 10.30 -0.72
CA THR A 172 3.58 10.67 0.40
C THR A 172 2.93 11.84 1.14
N GLU A 173 2.51 11.61 2.37
CA GLU A 173 1.97 12.64 3.24
C GLU A 173 3.00 13.08 4.28
N THR A 174 3.07 14.39 4.52
CA THR A 174 3.78 14.95 5.66
C THR A 174 2.75 15.38 6.69
N LEU A 175 2.82 14.76 7.86
CA LEU A 175 1.95 15.01 9.00
C LEU A 175 2.68 15.88 10.03
N ARG A 176 2.06 16.96 10.51
CA ARG A 176 2.52 17.75 11.64
C ARG A 176 1.80 17.28 12.91
N LEU A 177 2.59 16.93 13.93
CA LEU A 177 2.07 16.59 15.23
C LEU A 177 1.83 17.87 16.07
N PRO A 178 0.98 17.83 17.12
CA PRO A 178 0.78 18.96 18.03
C PRO A 178 1.96 19.21 18.98
N VAL A 179 3.05 18.46 18.87
CA VAL A 179 4.22 18.48 19.73
C VAL A 179 5.34 19.29 19.08
N THR A 180 5.83 20.36 19.74
CA THR A 180 6.96 21.12 19.25
C THR A 180 8.29 20.39 19.50
N VAL A 181 9.27 20.59 18.64
CA VAL A 181 10.63 20.01 18.82
C VAL A 181 11.23 20.46 20.16
N ALA A 182 10.98 21.71 20.57
CA ALA A 182 11.49 22.26 21.83
C ALA A 182 10.86 21.60 23.09
N SER A 183 9.63 21.09 22.99
CA SER A 183 8.94 20.41 24.10
C SER A 183 9.12 18.89 24.10
N ALA A 184 9.61 18.31 23.01
CA ALA A 184 9.79 16.87 22.83
C ALA A 184 11.06 16.37 23.52
N LEU A 185 11.08 16.33 24.85
CA LEU A 185 12.25 15.86 25.63
C LEU A 185 12.57 14.38 25.36
N ARG A 186 11.55 13.54 25.27
CA ARG A 186 11.61 12.13 24.88
C ARG A 186 10.24 11.70 24.40
N THR A 187 10.10 11.55 23.12
CA THR A 187 8.84 11.15 22.49
C THR A 187 9.13 10.05 21.46
N PHE A 188 8.43 8.93 21.60
CA PHE A 188 8.43 7.84 20.63
C PHE A 188 7.15 7.95 19.81
N LEU A 189 7.23 7.63 18.54
CA LEU A 189 6.12 7.70 17.59
C LEU A 189 5.96 6.37 16.89
N ARG A 190 4.70 6.02 16.57
CA ARG A 190 4.35 4.91 15.66
C ARG A 190 3.10 5.25 14.86
N VAL A 191 2.93 4.55 13.76
CA VAL A 191 1.75 4.55 12.90
C VAL A 191 1.15 3.16 12.89
#